data_5d7763a28d3d2d6d57496f5f00272ef1
#
_entry.id   5d7763a28d3d2d6d57496f5f00272ef1
#
_cell.length_a   1.000
_cell.length_b   1.000
_cell.length_c   1.000
_cell.angle_alpha   90.00
_cell.angle_beta   90.00
_cell.angle_gamma   90.00
#
_symmetry.space_group_name_H-M   'P 1'
#
loop_
_entity.id
_entity.type
_entity.pdbx_description
1 polymer ?
#
loop_
_entity_poly.entity_id
_entity_poly.type
_entity_poly.pdbx_seq_one_letter_code
_entity_poly.pdbx_strand_id
1 'polypeptide(L)'
;MKLGIIAPVAEESFRKARDLGLDFVEFCINGTDHGEKILALEQEILQWRKTYGVDVGSIGRWKAEILKPDGTVDQREVELAGELARLAGRLDCPNYVCGCNYISEQSLFTNYSRAISFLEQVLDAAPEGVKVSLYNCRKMNFLNTEEAWRICLGHFPQLGIKFDPSHSRYAGTDYLAEAARWGDRIYHVHLKGSLLVNGERIDDPPAGLDQTDWRTLLNILRAKGYNRNLSIEPHSPVWQGELGEKGIAYTIRYFRELLLCGKGDAL
;
A
#
# COMPACT_ATOMS: atom_id res chain seq x y z
N MET A 1 -10.51 10.49 6.56
CA MET A 1 -9.84 9.39 5.84
C MET A 1 -10.62 9.10 4.58
N LYS A 2 -9.95 8.86 3.44
CA LYS A 2 -10.58 8.48 2.16
C LYS A 2 -10.61 6.96 2.01
N LEU A 3 -11.61 6.42 1.34
CA LEU A 3 -11.77 4.98 1.09
C LEU A 3 -11.63 4.68 -0.40
N GLY A 4 -10.77 3.74 -0.75
CA GLY A 4 -10.53 3.31 -2.12
C GLY A 4 -10.29 1.82 -2.25
N ILE A 5 -9.84 1.39 -3.43
CA ILE A 5 -9.66 -0.03 -3.75
C ILE A 5 -8.46 -0.25 -4.67
N ILE A 6 -7.75 -1.35 -4.47
CA ILE A 6 -6.76 -1.84 -5.43
C ILE A 6 -7.47 -2.30 -6.70
N ALA A 7 -7.00 -1.83 -7.84
CA ALA A 7 -7.60 -2.11 -9.13
C ALA A 7 -6.56 -2.15 -10.26
N PRO A 8 -6.87 -2.81 -11.39
CA PRO A 8 -6.06 -2.72 -12.61
C PRO A 8 -5.96 -1.31 -13.16
N VAL A 9 -4.88 -0.99 -13.90
CA VAL A 9 -4.74 0.27 -14.65
C VAL A 9 -5.66 0.23 -15.87
N ALA A 10 -6.91 0.68 -15.71
CA ALA A 10 -7.95 0.67 -16.74
C ALA A 10 -9.08 1.64 -16.39
N GLU A 11 -9.78 2.16 -17.41
CA GLU A 11 -10.94 3.04 -17.26
C GLU A 11 -12.06 2.40 -16.42
N GLU A 12 -12.30 1.10 -16.62
CA GLU A 12 -13.28 0.32 -15.88
C GLU A 12 -13.09 0.41 -14.35
N SER A 13 -11.83 0.50 -13.89
CA SER A 13 -11.51 0.62 -12.48
C SER A 13 -12.01 1.92 -11.87
N PHE A 14 -11.91 3.02 -12.60
CA PHE A 14 -12.45 4.33 -12.18
C PHE A 14 -13.96 4.33 -12.19
N ARG A 15 -14.58 3.79 -13.25
CA ARG A 15 -16.04 3.65 -13.33
C ARG A 15 -16.57 2.83 -12.15
N LYS A 16 -15.99 1.65 -11.89
CA LYS A 16 -16.39 0.79 -10.78
C LYS A 16 -16.20 1.47 -9.42
N ALA A 17 -15.10 2.16 -9.21
CA ALA A 17 -14.84 2.90 -7.96
C ALA A 17 -15.89 4.00 -7.75
N ARG A 18 -16.22 4.79 -8.79
CA ARG A 18 -17.30 5.77 -8.74
C ARG A 18 -18.65 5.12 -8.38
N ASP A 19 -19.02 4.02 -9.05
CA ASP A 19 -20.30 3.33 -8.83
C ASP A 19 -20.43 2.76 -7.42
N LEU A 20 -19.30 2.38 -6.82
CA LEU A 20 -19.19 1.96 -5.42
C LEU A 20 -19.11 3.16 -4.45
N GLY A 21 -18.99 4.39 -4.97
CA GLY A 21 -18.83 5.62 -4.19
C GLY A 21 -17.50 5.65 -3.44
N LEU A 22 -16.44 5.12 -4.03
CA LEU A 22 -15.07 5.18 -3.51
C LEU A 22 -14.37 6.46 -3.98
N ASP A 23 -13.43 6.94 -3.15
CA ASP A 23 -12.71 8.19 -3.40
C ASP A 23 -11.54 8.01 -4.39
N PHE A 24 -10.95 6.80 -4.43
CA PHE A 24 -9.75 6.56 -5.23
C PHE A 24 -9.59 5.09 -5.66
N VAL A 25 -8.73 4.91 -6.67
CA VAL A 25 -8.14 3.61 -7.03
C VAL A 25 -6.66 3.57 -6.63
N GLU A 26 -6.14 2.39 -6.34
CA GLU A 26 -4.72 2.13 -6.11
C GLU A 26 -4.18 1.19 -7.18
N PHE A 27 -2.97 1.47 -7.67
CA PHE A 27 -2.30 0.65 -8.66
C PHE A 27 -1.10 -0.09 -8.08
N CYS A 28 -1.09 -1.41 -8.24
CA CYS A 28 -0.02 -2.30 -7.82
C CYS A 28 0.76 -2.79 -9.05
N ILE A 29 1.99 -2.31 -9.23
CA ILE A 29 2.89 -2.72 -10.30
C ILE A 29 3.80 -3.81 -9.74
N ASN A 30 3.54 -5.08 -10.09
CA ASN A 30 4.33 -6.22 -9.62
C ASN A 30 5.68 -6.33 -10.33
N GLY A 31 6.64 -7.05 -9.75
CA GLY A 31 8.00 -7.20 -10.26
C GLY A 31 8.10 -7.73 -11.70
N THR A 32 7.10 -8.50 -12.15
CA THR A 32 7.00 -8.98 -13.55
C THR A 32 6.43 -7.94 -14.52
N ASP A 33 5.88 -6.84 -14.03
CA ASP A 33 5.41 -5.70 -14.81
C ASP A 33 6.51 -4.63 -14.83
N HIS A 34 6.94 -4.21 -15.99
CA HIS A 34 7.99 -3.20 -16.14
C HIS A 34 7.46 -1.76 -16.11
N GLY A 35 6.22 -1.54 -15.68
CA GLY A 35 5.62 -0.22 -15.55
C GLY A 35 5.27 0.47 -16.87
N GLU A 36 5.58 -0.13 -18.02
CA GLU A 36 5.37 0.47 -19.35
C GLU A 36 3.92 0.87 -19.56
N LYS A 37 2.99 0.01 -19.16
CA LYS A 37 1.55 0.26 -19.32
C LYS A 37 1.09 1.49 -18.54
N ILE A 38 1.42 1.60 -17.26
CA ILE A 38 0.95 2.73 -16.44
C ILE A 38 1.62 4.03 -16.88
N LEU A 39 2.90 3.99 -17.25
CA LEU A 39 3.62 5.16 -17.76
C LEU A 39 3.04 5.66 -19.10
N ALA A 40 2.67 4.73 -20.00
CA ALA A 40 2.07 5.06 -21.29
C ALA A 40 0.64 5.62 -21.17
N LEU A 41 -0.09 5.27 -20.10
CA LEU A 41 -1.50 5.66 -19.89
C LEU A 41 -1.67 6.92 -19.03
N GLU A 42 -0.63 7.72 -18.83
CA GLU A 42 -0.70 8.90 -17.95
C GLU A 42 -1.84 9.85 -18.34
N GLN A 43 -1.98 10.19 -19.62
CA GLN A 43 -2.99 11.13 -20.10
C GLN A 43 -4.41 10.55 -19.97
N GLU A 44 -4.57 9.26 -20.26
CA GLU A 44 -5.81 8.53 -20.09
C GLU A 44 -6.23 8.49 -18.62
N ILE A 45 -5.30 8.20 -17.71
CA ILE A 45 -5.55 8.20 -16.26
C ILE A 45 -6.02 9.57 -15.78
N LEU A 46 -5.37 10.66 -16.23
CA LEU A 46 -5.80 12.03 -15.93
C LEU A 46 -7.22 12.30 -16.44
N GLN A 47 -7.53 11.83 -17.65
CA GLN A 47 -8.88 11.95 -18.22
C GLN A 47 -9.90 11.13 -17.42
N TRP A 48 -9.59 9.88 -17.04
CA TRP A 48 -10.50 9.04 -16.25
C TRP A 48 -10.75 9.63 -14.86
N ARG A 49 -9.70 10.13 -14.20
CA ARG A 49 -9.85 10.86 -12.91
C ARG A 49 -10.89 11.98 -13.03
N LYS A 50 -10.76 12.81 -14.06
CA LYS A 50 -11.68 13.93 -14.31
C LYS A 50 -13.10 13.45 -14.65
N THR A 51 -13.21 12.43 -15.49
CA THR A 51 -14.51 11.91 -15.98
C THR A 51 -15.31 11.28 -14.85
N TYR A 52 -14.65 10.53 -13.98
CA TYR A 52 -15.33 9.75 -12.93
C TYR A 52 -15.29 10.41 -11.55
N GLY A 53 -14.49 11.47 -11.35
CA GLY A 53 -14.33 12.11 -10.05
C GLY A 53 -13.66 11.18 -9.01
N VAL A 54 -12.78 10.28 -9.46
CA VAL A 54 -12.07 9.30 -8.63
C VAL A 54 -10.57 9.56 -8.74
N ASP A 55 -9.89 9.68 -7.61
CA ASP A 55 -8.46 9.95 -7.56
C ASP A 55 -7.61 8.68 -7.79
N VAL A 56 -6.30 8.86 -7.96
CA VAL A 56 -5.29 7.81 -7.75
C VAL A 56 -4.74 7.99 -6.33
N GLY A 57 -4.97 7.02 -5.45
CA GLY A 57 -4.64 7.16 -4.03
C GLY A 57 -3.28 6.62 -3.63
N SER A 58 -2.73 5.70 -4.41
CA SER A 58 -1.40 5.11 -4.22
C SER A 58 -0.93 4.42 -5.50
N ILE A 59 0.38 4.48 -5.76
CA ILE A 59 1.06 3.68 -6.76
C ILE A 59 2.16 2.91 -6.06
N GLY A 60 2.20 1.58 -6.23
CA GLY A 60 3.18 0.74 -5.56
C GLY A 60 3.97 -0.16 -6.51
N ARG A 61 5.29 -0.25 -6.30
CA ARG A 61 6.17 -1.23 -6.92
C ARG A 61 6.36 -2.42 -5.98
N TRP A 62 5.82 -3.57 -6.35
CA TRP A 62 5.74 -4.76 -5.49
C TRP A 62 6.61 -5.90 -6.02
N LYS A 63 7.30 -6.62 -5.13
CA LYS A 63 8.08 -7.83 -5.46
C LYS A 63 9.14 -7.57 -6.52
N ALA A 64 9.73 -6.39 -6.56
CA ALA A 64 10.82 -6.05 -7.45
C ALA A 64 12.16 -6.60 -6.94
N GLU A 65 13.03 -7.01 -7.83
CA GLU A 65 14.40 -7.44 -7.53
C GLU A 65 15.32 -6.22 -7.56
N ILE A 66 15.29 -5.44 -6.48
CA ILE A 66 16.11 -4.22 -6.34
C ILE A 66 17.60 -4.57 -6.19
N LEU A 67 17.90 -5.62 -5.44
CA LEU A 67 19.26 -6.12 -5.25
C LEU A 67 19.49 -7.32 -6.14
N LYS A 68 20.56 -7.27 -6.94
CA LYS A 68 21.04 -8.40 -7.74
C LYS A 68 21.78 -9.44 -6.87
N PRO A 69 21.96 -10.68 -7.36
CA PRO A 69 22.66 -11.71 -6.61
C PRO A 69 24.10 -11.34 -6.18
N ASP A 70 24.77 -10.47 -6.93
CA ASP A 70 26.11 -9.94 -6.58
C ASP A 70 26.06 -8.84 -5.49
N GLY A 71 24.87 -8.49 -5.02
CA GLY A 71 24.64 -7.46 -4.01
C GLY A 71 24.65 -6.04 -4.54
N THR A 72 24.73 -5.84 -5.86
CA THR A 72 24.59 -4.50 -6.46
C THR A 72 23.12 -4.11 -6.61
N VAL A 73 22.86 -2.80 -6.62
CA VAL A 73 21.51 -2.27 -6.88
C VAL A 73 21.22 -2.31 -8.38
N ASP A 74 20.05 -2.81 -8.77
CA ASP A 74 19.62 -2.78 -10.18
C ASP A 74 19.21 -1.36 -10.59
N GLN A 75 20.00 -0.73 -11.43
CA GLN A 75 19.76 0.65 -11.87
C GLN A 75 18.45 0.80 -12.66
N ARG A 76 17.99 -0.24 -13.36
CA ARG A 76 16.69 -0.21 -14.06
C ARG A 76 15.53 -0.12 -13.09
N GLU A 77 15.61 -0.86 -11.98
CA GLU A 77 14.60 -0.78 -10.93
C GLU A 77 14.63 0.57 -10.19
N VAL A 78 15.81 1.16 -10.00
CA VAL A 78 15.95 2.53 -9.47
C VAL A 78 15.29 3.55 -10.40
N GLU A 79 15.60 3.49 -11.70
CA GLU A 79 15.02 4.37 -12.72
C GLU A 79 13.49 4.24 -12.76
N LEU A 80 12.98 3.00 -12.81
CA LEU A 80 11.53 2.73 -12.81
C LEU A 80 10.86 3.23 -11.52
N ALA A 81 11.46 2.99 -10.35
CA ALA A 81 10.93 3.49 -9.08
C ALA A 81 10.85 5.03 -9.08
N GLY A 82 11.87 5.70 -9.60
CA GLY A 82 11.89 7.15 -9.76
C GLY A 82 10.82 7.66 -10.75
N GLU A 83 10.63 6.96 -11.88
CA GLU A 83 9.59 7.30 -12.86
C GLU A 83 8.18 7.13 -12.27
N LEU A 84 7.93 6.05 -11.54
CA LEU A 84 6.64 5.81 -10.87
C LEU A 84 6.37 6.84 -9.76
N ALA A 85 7.40 7.24 -9.00
CA ALA A 85 7.27 8.29 -8.00
C ALA A 85 6.97 9.66 -8.64
N ARG A 86 7.62 10.00 -9.77
CA ARG A 86 7.30 11.21 -10.54
C ARG A 86 5.91 11.15 -11.17
N LEU A 87 5.49 9.98 -11.68
CA LEU A 87 4.14 9.79 -12.19
C LEU A 87 3.10 10.01 -11.09
N ALA A 88 3.35 9.52 -9.87
CA ALA A 88 2.48 9.79 -8.72
C ALA A 88 2.27 11.30 -8.54
N GLY A 89 3.33 12.11 -8.61
CA GLY A 89 3.20 13.57 -8.54
C GLY A 89 2.36 14.17 -9.67
N ARG A 90 2.57 13.73 -10.93
CA ARG A 90 1.79 14.23 -12.08
C ARG A 90 0.32 13.81 -12.04
N LEU A 91 0.01 12.72 -11.34
CA LEU A 91 -1.36 12.24 -11.11
C LEU A 91 -2.00 12.77 -9.82
N ASP A 92 -1.36 13.71 -9.09
CA ASP A 92 -1.76 14.16 -7.75
C ASP A 92 -1.95 12.97 -6.76
N CYS A 93 -1.25 11.88 -6.99
CA CYS A 93 -1.28 10.72 -6.12
C CYS A 93 -0.38 10.96 -4.90
N PRO A 94 -0.91 10.90 -3.67
CA PRO A 94 -0.18 11.33 -2.49
C PRO A 94 0.88 10.34 -2.00
N ASN A 95 0.93 9.11 -2.55
CA ASN A 95 1.76 8.05 -1.99
C ASN A 95 2.36 7.14 -3.06
N TYR A 96 3.67 6.93 -2.97
CA TYR A 96 4.40 5.91 -3.71
C TYR A 96 4.89 4.84 -2.74
N VAL A 97 4.73 3.56 -3.11
CA VAL A 97 5.06 2.42 -2.24
C VAL A 97 6.15 1.57 -2.86
N CYS A 98 7.17 1.21 -2.08
CA CYS A 98 8.24 0.31 -2.51
C CYS A 98 8.71 -0.61 -1.39
N GLY A 99 9.55 -1.56 -1.72
CA GLY A 99 10.26 -2.46 -0.81
C GLY A 99 11.61 -2.81 -1.38
N CYS A 100 12.33 -3.73 -0.74
CA CYS A 100 13.61 -4.22 -1.21
C CYS A 100 13.76 -5.71 -0.89
N ASN A 101 14.20 -6.52 -1.86
CA ASN A 101 14.51 -7.92 -1.67
C ASN A 101 15.80 -8.11 -0.86
N TYR A 102 15.93 -9.27 -0.25
CA TYR A 102 17.11 -9.67 0.54
C TYR A 102 17.99 -10.63 -0.26
N ILE A 103 19.30 -10.46 -0.20
CA ILE A 103 20.30 -11.36 -0.77
C ILE A 103 20.99 -12.12 0.34
N SER A 104 20.72 -13.42 0.44
CA SER A 104 21.19 -14.30 1.52
C SER A 104 22.72 -14.48 1.54
N GLU A 105 23.35 -14.36 0.37
CA GLU A 105 24.79 -14.48 0.17
C GLU A 105 25.57 -13.23 0.61
N GLN A 106 24.85 -12.14 0.91
CA GLN A 106 25.44 -10.88 1.35
C GLN A 106 25.24 -10.68 2.86
N SER A 107 26.14 -9.92 3.48
CA SER A 107 25.97 -9.55 4.89
C SER A 107 24.71 -8.71 5.11
N LEU A 108 24.17 -8.75 6.33
CA LEU A 108 23.05 -7.89 6.72
C LEU A 108 23.40 -6.41 6.53
N PHE A 109 24.62 -6.01 6.88
CA PHE A 109 25.11 -4.65 6.64
C PHE A 109 25.08 -4.27 5.16
N THR A 110 25.55 -5.16 4.28
CA THR A 110 25.53 -4.92 2.82
C THR A 110 24.10 -4.74 2.33
N ASN A 111 23.17 -5.63 2.72
CA ASN A 111 21.76 -5.53 2.35
C ASN A 111 21.16 -4.18 2.77
N TYR A 112 21.33 -3.77 4.04
CA TYR A 112 20.81 -2.47 4.48
C TYR A 112 21.48 -1.27 3.80
N SER A 113 22.81 -1.31 3.63
CA SER A 113 23.53 -0.21 2.98
C SER A 113 23.05 -0.02 1.54
N ARG A 114 22.79 -1.10 0.80
CA ARG A 114 22.26 -1.03 -0.57
C ARG A 114 20.80 -0.60 -0.62
N ALA A 115 19.97 -1.11 0.31
CA ALA A 115 18.60 -0.66 0.44
C ALA A 115 18.49 0.84 0.76
N ILE A 116 19.34 1.36 1.64
CA ILE A 116 19.43 2.79 1.96
C ILE A 116 19.81 3.58 0.70
N SER A 117 20.83 3.15 -0.05
CA SER A 117 21.22 3.80 -1.31
C SER A 117 20.12 3.80 -2.37
N PHE A 118 19.34 2.74 -2.45
CA PHE A 118 18.13 2.69 -3.30
C PHE A 118 17.06 3.68 -2.83
N LEU A 119 16.74 3.67 -1.54
CA LEU A 119 15.71 4.54 -0.96
C LEU A 119 16.06 6.02 -1.07
N GLU A 120 17.35 6.39 -0.93
CA GLU A 120 17.83 7.75 -1.15
C GLU A 120 17.49 8.23 -2.56
N GLN A 121 17.83 7.43 -3.59
CA GLN A 121 17.52 7.78 -4.98
C GLN A 121 16.02 7.89 -5.27
N VAL A 122 15.20 7.03 -4.65
CA VAL A 122 13.74 7.10 -4.79
C VAL A 122 13.18 8.35 -4.11
N LEU A 123 13.68 8.68 -2.92
CA LEU A 123 13.26 9.88 -2.19
C LEU A 123 13.65 11.17 -2.92
N ASP A 124 14.85 11.21 -3.52
CA ASP A 124 15.31 12.33 -4.33
C ASP A 124 14.49 12.50 -5.63
N ALA A 125 13.99 11.38 -6.18
CA ALA A 125 13.14 11.40 -7.38
C ALA A 125 11.69 11.77 -7.09
N ALA A 126 11.21 11.57 -5.85
CA ALA A 126 9.83 11.81 -5.48
C ALA A 126 9.52 13.32 -5.41
N PRO A 127 8.52 13.83 -6.15
CA PRO A 127 8.14 15.22 -6.11
C PRO A 127 7.61 15.65 -4.74
N GLU A 128 7.67 16.96 -4.46
CA GLU A 128 7.00 17.52 -3.29
C GLU A 128 5.51 17.12 -3.26
N GLY A 129 5.03 16.73 -2.08
CA GLY A 129 3.65 16.24 -1.90
C GLY A 129 3.50 14.72 -2.03
N VAL A 130 4.41 14.01 -2.70
CA VAL A 130 4.41 12.55 -2.78
C VAL A 130 5.17 11.97 -1.58
N LYS A 131 4.49 11.15 -0.79
CA LYS A 131 5.12 10.39 0.30
C LYS A 131 5.63 9.05 -0.20
N VAL A 132 6.85 8.69 0.16
CA VAL A 132 7.41 7.36 -0.10
C VAL A 132 7.18 6.47 1.11
N SER A 133 6.68 5.26 0.89
CA SER A 133 6.33 4.31 1.94
C SER A 133 6.92 2.93 1.70
N LEU A 134 7.44 2.31 2.75
CA LEU A 134 7.80 0.89 2.75
C LEU A 134 6.56 0.03 3.03
N TYR A 135 6.36 -1.03 2.27
CA TYR A 135 5.27 -1.97 2.58
C TYR A 135 5.72 -3.05 3.56
N ASN A 136 4.80 -3.53 4.41
CA ASN A 136 5.08 -4.60 5.37
C ASN A 136 4.75 -6.02 4.88
N CYS A 137 4.44 -6.21 3.60
CA CYS A 137 4.38 -7.53 2.98
C CYS A 137 5.77 -8.18 2.94
N ARG A 138 5.86 -9.46 3.29
CA ARG A 138 7.15 -10.16 3.42
C ARG A 138 7.67 -10.78 2.14
N LYS A 139 6.83 -10.89 1.09
CA LYS A 139 7.25 -11.52 -0.15
C LYS A 139 8.20 -10.60 -0.91
N MET A 140 9.44 -11.07 -1.13
CA MET A 140 10.50 -10.31 -1.81
C MET A 140 10.74 -8.91 -1.19
N ASN A 141 10.67 -8.83 0.13
CA ASN A 141 10.92 -7.60 0.85
C ASN A 141 11.41 -7.92 2.26
N PHE A 142 12.55 -7.39 2.65
CA PHE A 142 13.07 -7.53 4.01
C PHE A 142 12.89 -6.28 4.87
N LEU A 143 12.45 -5.17 4.27
CA LEU A 143 12.19 -3.91 4.97
C LEU A 143 10.80 -3.89 5.63
N ASN A 144 10.38 -5.02 6.20
CA ASN A 144 9.03 -5.29 6.69
C ASN A 144 8.93 -5.56 8.18
N THR A 145 10.02 -5.34 8.92
CA THR A 145 10.10 -5.55 10.36
C THR A 145 10.30 -4.25 11.10
N GLU A 146 9.98 -4.24 12.39
CA GLU A 146 10.19 -3.07 13.24
C GLU A 146 11.68 -2.66 13.32
N GLU A 147 12.58 -3.61 13.28
CA GLU A 147 14.02 -3.34 13.20
C GLU A 147 14.39 -2.62 11.90
N ALA A 148 13.87 -3.11 10.77
CA ALA A 148 14.09 -2.49 9.47
C ALA A 148 13.52 -1.06 9.43
N TRP A 149 12.34 -0.85 10.03
CA TRP A 149 11.74 0.49 10.12
C TRP A 149 12.58 1.43 11.00
N ARG A 150 13.11 0.96 12.14
CA ARG A 150 14.02 1.77 12.96
C ARG A 150 15.26 2.20 12.20
N ILE A 151 15.83 1.32 11.37
CA ILE A 151 17.00 1.63 10.54
C ILE A 151 16.61 2.62 9.41
N CYS A 152 15.66 2.26 8.56
CA CYS A 152 15.34 3.03 7.37
C CYS A 152 14.64 4.36 7.69
N LEU A 153 13.62 4.36 8.57
CA LEU A 153 12.90 5.56 8.94
C LEU A 153 13.69 6.45 9.90
N GLY A 154 14.63 5.86 10.64
CA GLY A 154 15.58 6.63 11.45
C GLY A 154 16.59 7.37 10.57
N HIS A 155 17.00 6.78 9.46
CA HIS A 155 17.90 7.39 8.49
C HIS A 155 17.17 8.45 7.63
N PHE A 156 15.93 8.18 7.21
CA PHE A 156 15.12 9.05 6.38
C PHE A 156 13.86 9.54 7.12
N PRO A 157 13.88 10.75 7.72
CA PRO A 157 12.72 11.29 8.44
C PRO A 157 11.45 11.45 7.60
N GLN A 158 11.56 11.58 6.28
CA GLN A 158 10.46 11.73 5.34
C GLN A 158 9.85 10.38 4.85
N LEU A 159 10.55 9.25 5.05
CA LEU A 159 10.10 7.92 4.67
C LEU A 159 9.00 7.44 5.62
N GLY A 160 8.00 6.74 5.11
CA GLY A 160 6.90 6.19 5.91
C GLY A 160 6.63 4.71 5.67
N ILE A 161 5.47 4.29 6.13
CA ILE A 161 5.02 2.89 6.07
C ILE A 161 3.68 2.83 5.32
N LYS A 162 3.58 1.93 4.35
CA LYS A 162 2.31 1.38 3.91
C LYS A 162 1.99 0.19 4.80
N PHE A 163 0.96 0.31 5.61
CA PHE A 163 0.63 -0.65 6.65
C PHE A 163 -0.54 -1.56 6.24
N ASP A 164 -0.34 -2.85 6.40
CA ASP A 164 -1.36 -3.88 6.21
C ASP A 164 -1.33 -4.81 7.43
N PRO A 165 -2.34 -4.74 8.33
CA PRO A 165 -2.36 -5.51 9.56
C PRO A 165 -2.35 -7.02 9.34
N SER A 166 -2.83 -7.50 8.18
CA SER A 166 -2.85 -8.93 7.88
C SER A 166 -1.45 -9.52 7.84
N HIS A 167 -0.46 -8.77 7.32
CA HIS A 167 0.94 -9.23 7.26
C HIS A 167 1.59 -9.33 8.64
N SER A 168 1.29 -8.40 9.54
CA SER A 168 1.72 -8.48 10.94
C SER A 168 1.10 -9.70 11.64
N ARG A 169 -0.19 -9.93 11.43
CA ARG A 169 -0.90 -11.11 11.96
C ARG A 169 -0.29 -12.42 11.47
N TYR A 170 0.00 -12.54 10.17
CA TYR A 170 0.67 -13.72 9.60
C TYR A 170 2.09 -13.90 10.09
N ALA A 171 2.71 -12.83 10.52
CA ALA A 171 4.04 -12.84 11.14
C ALA A 171 4.01 -13.18 12.64
N GLY A 172 2.83 -13.22 13.24
CA GLY A 172 2.67 -13.39 14.69
C GLY A 172 3.09 -12.15 15.48
N THR A 173 3.14 -10.96 14.85
CA THR A 173 3.43 -9.70 15.55
C THR A 173 2.15 -8.95 15.91
N ASP A 174 2.24 -8.05 16.88
CA ASP A 174 1.12 -7.26 17.35
C ASP A 174 0.95 -5.99 16.49
N TYR A 175 0.04 -6.06 15.51
CA TYR A 175 -0.27 -4.96 14.61
C TYR A 175 -0.84 -3.72 15.31
N LEU A 176 -1.49 -3.87 16.47
CA LEU A 176 -1.99 -2.72 17.24
C LEU A 176 -0.85 -2.00 17.95
N ALA A 177 0.10 -2.77 18.52
CA ALA A 177 1.31 -2.20 19.10
C ALA A 177 2.19 -1.53 18.03
N GLU A 178 2.33 -2.15 16.84
CA GLU A 178 3.03 -1.55 15.70
C GLU A 178 2.36 -0.24 15.27
N ALA A 179 1.03 -0.21 15.10
CA ALA A 179 0.29 1.00 14.77
C ALA A 179 0.40 2.07 15.86
N ALA A 180 0.37 1.69 17.15
CA ALA A 180 0.54 2.61 18.26
C ALA A 180 1.95 3.24 18.29
N ARG A 181 2.97 2.52 17.86
CA ARG A 181 4.35 3.00 17.82
C ARG A 181 4.66 3.83 16.58
N TRP A 182 4.19 3.40 15.41
CA TRP A 182 4.57 3.94 14.11
C TRP A 182 3.46 4.72 13.40
N GLY A 183 2.30 4.91 14.02
CA GLY A 183 1.12 5.46 13.36
C GLY A 183 1.31 6.86 12.77
N ASP A 184 2.16 7.70 13.35
CA ASP A 184 2.57 9.01 12.81
C ASP A 184 3.42 8.91 11.53
N ARG A 185 4.01 7.72 11.28
CA ARG A 185 4.81 7.39 10.09
C ARG A 185 4.06 6.48 9.10
N ILE A 186 2.82 6.09 9.39
CA ILE A 186 1.96 5.37 8.45
C ILE A 186 1.37 6.38 7.47
N TYR A 187 1.59 6.17 6.17
CA TYR A 187 1.13 7.05 5.11
C TYR A 187 0.03 6.45 4.25
N HIS A 188 -0.11 5.13 4.27
CA HIS A 188 -1.14 4.39 3.54
C HIS A 188 -1.52 3.12 4.29
N VAL A 189 -2.79 2.71 4.23
CA VAL A 189 -3.28 1.50 4.92
C VAL A 189 -4.05 0.61 3.97
N HIS A 190 -3.76 -0.69 3.99
CA HIS A 190 -4.58 -1.69 3.31
C HIS A 190 -5.62 -2.31 4.24
N LEU A 191 -6.83 -2.44 3.70
CA LEU A 191 -7.96 -3.10 4.33
C LEU A 191 -8.08 -4.51 3.70
N LYS A 192 -7.20 -5.40 4.14
CA LYS A 192 -7.20 -6.81 3.79
C LYS A 192 -7.55 -7.63 5.01
N GLY A 193 -8.59 -8.45 4.90
CA GLY A 193 -8.95 -9.35 5.99
C GLY A 193 -7.91 -10.44 6.22
N SER A 194 -7.97 -11.05 7.39
CA SER A 194 -7.08 -12.14 7.79
C SER A 194 -7.79 -13.10 8.71
N LEU A 195 -7.83 -14.37 8.31
CA LEU A 195 -8.39 -15.47 9.09
C LEU A 195 -7.30 -16.48 9.41
N LEU A 196 -7.00 -16.64 10.70
CA LEU A 196 -6.03 -17.60 11.20
C LEU A 196 -6.68 -18.59 12.17
N VAL A 197 -6.31 -19.85 12.07
CA VAL A 197 -6.66 -20.89 13.04
C VAL A 197 -5.37 -21.55 13.53
N ASN A 198 -5.12 -21.54 14.82
CA ASN A 198 -3.89 -22.05 15.42
C ASN A 198 -2.60 -21.45 14.82
N GLY A 199 -2.64 -20.16 14.42
CA GLY A 199 -1.51 -19.47 13.79
C GLY A 199 -1.35 -19.73 12.30
N GLU A 200 -2.13 -20.63 11.71
CA GLU A 200 -2.10 -20.92 10.29
C GLU A 200 -3.11 -20.04 9.52
N ARG A 201 -2.67 -19.48 8.40
CA ARG A 201 -3.53 -18.68 7.50
C ARG A 201 -4.53 -19.62 6.80
N ILE A 202 -5.82 -19.35 6.98
CA ILE A 202 -6.91 -20.07 6.35
C ILE A 202 -7.41 -19.34 5.10
N ASP A 203 -7.67 -18.02 5.22
CA ASP A 203 -8.19 -17.20 4.13
C ASP A 203 -7.92 -15.70 4.41
N ASP A 204 -8.14 -14.86 3.39
CA ASP A 204 -8.19 -13.40 3.48
C ASP A 204 -9.62 -12.91 3.19
N PRO A 205 -10.60 -13.14 4.07
CA PRO A 205 -11.98 -12.74 3.81
C PRO A 205 -12.10 -11.20 3.72
N PRO A 206 -13.23 -10.67 3.23
CA PRO A 206 -13.45 -9.23 3.22
C PRO A 206 -13.22 -8.60 4.59
N ALA A 207 -12.50 -7.49 4.62
CA ALA A 207 -12.21 -6.78 5.87
C ALA A 207 -13.51 -6.38 6.58
N GLY A 208 -13.61 -6.72 7.86
CA GLY A 208 -14.81 -6.63 8.68
C GLY A 208 -15.56 -7.96 8.85
N LEU A 209 -15.26 -8.98 8.01
CA LEU A 209 -15.68 -10.38 8.20
C LEU A 209 -14.51 -11.25 8.70
N ASP A 210 -13.41 -10.63 9.04
CA ASP A 210 -12.15 -11.23 9.46
C ASP A 210 -11.91 -11.07 10.97
N GLN A 211 -10.73 -11.42 11.41
CA GLN A 211 -10.35 -11.36 12.84
C GLN A 211 -9.60 -10.08 13.23
N THR A 212 -9.40 -9.13 12.32
CA THR A 212 -8.70 -7.88 12.62
C THR A 212 -9.62 -6.95 13.42
N ASP A 213 -9.13 -6.44 14.56
CA ASP A 213 -9.84 -5.40 15.31
C ASP A 213 -9.66 -4.04 14.63
N TRP A 214 -10.43 -3.85 13.55
CA TRP A 214 -10.43 -2.63 12.76
C TRP A 214 -10.84 -1.40 13.56
N ARG A 215 -11.74 -1.57 14.52
CA ARG A 215 -12.22 -0.47 15.37
C ARG A 215 -11.09 0.08 16.22
N THR A 216 -10.36 -0.78 16.91
CA THR A 216 -9.21 -0.38 17.73
C THR A 216 -8.09 0.19 16.85
N LEU A 217 -7.78 -0.46 15.73
CA LEU A 217 -6.76 0.01 14.79
C LEU A 217 -7.06 1.44 14.29
N LEU A 218 -8.28 1.71 13.82
CA LEU A 218 -8.65 3.03 13.32
C LEU A 218 -8.60 4.10 14.41
N ASN A 219 -8.95 3.77 15.66
CA ASN A 219 -8.85 4.71 16.76
C ASN A 219 -7.39 5.02 17.13
N ILE A 220 -6.49 4.02 17.10
CA ILE A 220 -5.05 4.24 17.25
C ILE A 220 -4.53 5.17 16.13
N LEU A 221 -4.87 4.87 14.88
CA LEU A 221 -4.46 5.69 13.74
C LEU A 221 -4.95 7.15 13.87
N ARG A 222 -6.22 7.37 14.27
CA ARG A 222 -6.74 8.71 14.55
C ARG A 222 -5.96 9.41 15.67
N ALA A 223 -5.67 8.71 16.76
CA ALA A 223 -4.89 9.25 17.88
C ALA A 223 -3.46 9.63 17.46
N LYS A 224 -2.93 8.99 16.41
CA LYS A 224 -1.63 9.32 15.78
C LYS A 224 -1.73 10.36 14.66
N GLY A 225 -2.90 10.99 14.47
CA GLY A 225 -3.11 12.02 13.45
C GLY A 225 -3.27 11.49 12.02
N TYR A 226 -3.48 10.19 11.84
CA TYR A 226 -3.71 9.62 10.51
C TYR A 226 -5.07 10.08 9.94
N ASN A 227 -5.01 10.78 8.82
CA ASN A 227 -6.19 11.19 8.04
C ASN A 227 -5.91 11.04 6.54
N ARG A 228 -5.53 9.82 6.12
CA ARG A 228 -5.10 9.52 4.76
C ARG A 228 -5.95 8.40 4.15
N ASN A 229 -5.40 7.72 3.18
CA ASN A 229 -6.08 6.73 2.34
C ASN A 229 -6.12 5.34 3.00
N LEU A 230 -7.30 4.72 2.92
CA LEU A 230 -7.56 3.33 3.29
C LEU A 230 -7.96 2.57 2.03
N SER A 231 -7.18 1.60 1.60
CA SER A 231 -7.37 0.88 0.33
C SER A 231 -7.86 -0.54 0.57
N ILE A 232 -9.03 -0.87 0.05
CA ILE A 232 -9.57 -2.24 0.08
C ILE A 232 -8.71 -3.13 -0.81
N GLU A 233 -8.21 -4.24 -0.26
CA GLU A 233 -7.47 -5.26 -1.01
C GLU A 233 -8.26 -6.58 -1.02
N PRO A 234 -9.07 -6.87 -2.06
CA PRO A 234 -9.67 -8.18 -2.26
C PRO A 234 -8.58 -9.21 -2.58
N HIS A 235 -8.34 -10.16 -1.68
CA HIS A 235 -7.20 -11.09 -1.83
C HIS A 235 -7.57 -12.56 -1.63
N SER A 236 -8.80 -12.85 -1.21
CA SER A 236 -9.26 -14.21 -0.96
C SER A 236 -9.48 -15.00 -2.25
N PRO A 237 -8.99 -16.24 -2.35
CA PRO A 237 -9.35 -17.15 -3.44
C PRO A 237 -10.79 -17.67 -3.34
N VAL A 238 -11.45 -17.55 -2.18
CA VAL A 238 -12.83 -17.98 -1.93
C VAL A 238 -13.81 -16.88 -2.33
N TRP A 239 -13.51 -15.64 -1.99
CA TRP A 239 -14.36 -14.48 -2.24
C TRP A 239 -14.14 -13.93 -3.66
N GLN A 240 -14.63 -14.67 -4.67
CA GLN A 240 -14.49 -14.36 -6.09
C GLN A 240 -15.87 -14.19 -6.76
N GLY A 241 -15.87 -13.57 -7.94
CA GLY A 241 -17.09 -13.36 -8.73
C GLY A 241 -18.17 -12.61 -7.93
N GLU A 242 -19.41 -13.05 -8.00
CA GLU A 242 -20.56 -12.41 -7.32
C GLU A 242 -20.37 -12.37 -5.78
N LEU A 243 -19.78 -13.40 -5.18
CA LEU A 243 -19.49 -13.43 -3.75
C LEU A 243 -18.44 -12.37 -3.40
N GLY A 244 -17.42 -12.21 -4.23
CA GLY A 244 -16.39 -11.18 -4.07
C GLY A 244 -16.97 -9.76 -4.12
N GLU A 245 -17.88 -9.49 -5.06
CA GLU A 245 -18.57 -8.19 -5.15
C GLU A 245 -19.42 -7.91 -3.89
N LYS A 246 -20.12 -8.91 -3.37
CA LYS A 246 -20.84 -8.81 -2.09
C LYS A 246 -19.90 -8.52 -0.93
N GLY A 247 -18.73 -9.15 -0.92
CA GLY A 247 -17.68 -8.92 0.07
C GLY A 247 -17.14 -7.49 0.03
N ILE A 248 -16.83 -6.97 -1.15
CA ILE A 248 -16.40 -5.57 -1.33
C ILE A 248 -17.48 -4.62 -0.84
N ALA A 249 -18.74 -4.81 -1.24
CA ALA A 249 -19.86 -3.98 -0.80
C ALA A 249 -20.05 -4.01 0.73
N TYR A 250 -19.84 -5.18 1.35
CA TYR A 250 -19.86 -5.31 2.81
C TYR A 250 -18.73 -4.49 3.45
N THR A 251 -17.49 -4.65 2.99
CA THR A 251 -16.33 -3.91 3.51
C THR A 251 -16.55 -2.39 3.41
N ILE A 252 -17.04 -1.89 2.26
CA ILE A 252 -17.34 -0.47 2.07
C ILE A 252 -18.33 0.02 3.14
N ARG A 253 -19.45 -0.69 3.34
CA ARG A 253 -20.48 -0.32 4.32
C ARG A 253 -19.90 -0.33 5.74
N TYR A 254 -19.17 -1.38 6.10
CA TYR A 254 -18.53 -1.54 7.41
C TYR A 254 -17.56 -0.39 7.72
N PHE A 255 -16.68 -0.05 6.77
CA PHE A 255 -15.72 1.05 7.00
C PHE A 255 -16.37 2.43 6.97
N ARG A 256 -17.40 2.66 6.15
CA ARG A 256 -18.16 3.92 6.20
C ARG A 256 -18.79 4.14 7.57
N GLU A 257 -19.34 3.11 8.21
CA GLU A 257 -19.85 3.18 9.56
C GLU A 257 -18.74 3.52 10.58
N LEU A 258 -17.59 2.83 10.51
CA LEU A 258 -16.44 3.11 11.39
C LEU A 258 -15.82 4.49 11.17
N LEU A 259 -15.88 5.00 9.96
CA LEU A 259 -15.39 6.34 9.61
C LEU A 259 -16.39 7.45 9.94
N LEU A 260 -17.59 7.10 10.38
CA LEU A 260 -18.69 8.02 10.68
C LEU A 260 -19.14 8.80 9.43
N CYS A 261 -18.96 8.24 8.24
CA CYS A 261 -19.43 8.80 6.98
C CYS A 261 -20.89 8.35 6.77
N GLY A 262 -21.86 9.16 7.15
CA GLY A 262 -23.28 8.93 6.82
C GLY A 262 -23.54 9.07 5.30
N LYS A 263 -24.64 8.45 4.81
CA LYS A 263 -25.15 8.80 3.48
C LYS A 263 -25.62 10.25 3.53
N GLY A 264 -24.81 11.17 3.04
CA GLY A 264 -25.18 12.59 2.94
C GLY A 264 -24.31 13.58 3.72
N ASP A 265 -23.34 13.13 4.49
CA ASP A 265 -22.41 14.02 5.19
C ASP A 265 -21.25 14.40 4.26
N ALA A 266 -21.51 15.34 3.35
CA ALA A 266 -20.48 16.28 2.91
C ALA A 266 -20.24 17.23 4.09
N LEU A 267 -19.18 16.99 4.87
CA LEU A 267 -18.63 17.97 5.78
C LEU A 267 -17.76 18.96 5.03
#